data_71c192a5f36165a7d184da9928ec5967
#
_entry.id   71c192a5f36165a7d184da9928ec5967
#
_cell.length_a   1.000
_cell.length_b   1.000
_cell.length_c   1.000
_cell.angle_alpha   90.00
_cell.angle_beta   90.00
_cell.angle_gamma   90.00
#
_symmetry.space_group_name_H-M   'P 1'
#
loop_
_entity.id
_entity.type
_entity.pdbx_description
1 polymer ?
#
loop_
_entity_poly.entity_id
_entity_poly.type
_entity_poly.pdbx_seq_one_letter_code
_entity_poly.pdbx_strand_id
1 'polypeptide(L)'
;MARALRLPPFSCSIAVALLPLVGALLLWRSAKPPLPGDLRLLLQQASLVQSLPVDPQRPVPQLWRQRLPAPLAAKLWREGSGPWWQFWGVHADGAPFLVFRPSRRPQGVANGFQWGPYFVVSADPLSRQTIQGQLQGSHRRLGRLACGALEGPDPAVYWRSQALGTIAASWAPLLQPFQEGCLRLKGQHWWGETTAESPLMAQPAGQVPTLEPLPLPAGVLLQLEGRGLAPLLDSLLASPGLRPMLQQRYGLNRAQERALLSTPFRLALRPNLGTDPYRASLWLRLRGRSGQSPALEALLQGVAKGLPKDLRIEQQGGVFRLLNASGQVQAGWQRLSSGDLLLVLGGSPQVKGPGDREAQRPLQPLAAGLGLRLSAQPRALAENQLLPQSFPLALRQAAGFQAVWQPLAGGASAQVSGLLSWDSISASKPAVGPGASPAAP
;
A
#
# COMPACT_ATOMS: atom_id res chain seq x y z
N MET A 1 -43.12 -65.03 -1.09
CA MET A 1 -41.63 -65.13 -1.15
C MET A 1 -41.07 -63.94 -1.93
N ALA A 2 -40.62 -62.90 -1.22
CA ALA A 2 -40.05 -61.71 -1.80
C ALA A 2 -38.50 -61.82 -1.71
N ARG A 3 -37.83 -61.92 -2.87
CA ARG A 3 -36.36 -61.88 -2.99
C ARG A 3 -35.88 -60.44 -2.86
N ALA A 4 -35.24 -60.10 -1.76
CA ALA A 4 -34.54 -58.84 -1.58
C ALA A 4 -33.25 -58.85 -2.45
N LEU A 5 -33.20 -57.96 -3.43
CA LEU A 5 -31.97 -57.67 -4.21
C LEU A 5 -30.93 -57.00 -3.28
N ARG A 6 -29.91 -57.73 -2.89
CA ARG A 6 -28.74 -57.19 -2.24
C ARG A 6 -27.83 -56.54 -3.32
N LEU A 7 -27.82 -55.24 -3.41
CA LEU A 7 -26.87 -54.47 -4.19
C LEU A 7 -25.48 -54.53 -3.50
N PRO A 8 -24.37 -54.73 -4.21
CA PRO A 8 -23.05 -54.84 -3.62
C PRO A 8 -22.58 -53.48 -3.07
N PRO A 9 -21.87 -53.46 -1.93
CA PRO A 9 -21.47 -52.23 -1.22
C PRO A 9 -20.50 -51.33 -2.02
N PHE A 10 -19.95 -51.81 -3.13
CA PHE A 10 -19.02 -51.03 -3.99
C PHE A 10 -19.67 -49.87 -4.80
N SER A 11 -20.97 -49.91 -4.99
CA SER A 11 -21.66 -48.91 -5.82
C SER A 11 -21.85 -47.54 -5.11
N CYS A 12 -21.92 -47.52 -3.77
CA CYS A 12 -22.09 -46.27 -3.00
C CYS A 12 -20.81 -45.45 -2.95
N SER A 13 -19.63 -46.08 -2.88
CA SER A 13 -18.36 -45.34 -2.79
C SER A 13 -17.99 -44.61 -4.09
N ILE A 14 -18.34 -45.17 -5.25
CA ILE A 14 -18.11 -44.50 -6.55
C ILE A 14 -19.04 -43.33 -6.74
N ALA A 15 -20.29 -43.39 -6.29
CA ALA A 15 -21.25 -42.29 -6.38
C ALA A 15 -20.87 -41.12 -5.49
N VAL A 16 -20.33 -41.38 -4.27
CA VAL A 16 -19.86 -40.31 -3.36
C VAL A 16 -18.58 -39.65 -3.87
N ALA A 17 -17.68 -40.39 -4.53
CA ALA A 17 -16.48 -39.84 -5.14
C ALA A 17 -16.75 -39.01 -6.40
N LEU A 18 -17.83 -39.31 -7.13
CA LEU A 18 -18.22 -38.57 -8.34
C LEU A 18 -18.97 -37.26 -8.04
N LEU A 19 -19.62 -37.12 -6.88
CA LEU A 19 -20.35 -35.91 -6.49
C LEU A 19 -19.48 -34.64 -6.46
N PRO A 20 -18.30 -34.61 -5.85
CA PRO A 20 -17.44 -33.43 -5.90
C PRO A 20 -16.89 -33.14 -7.31
N LEU A 21 -16.69 -34.18 -8.12
CA LEU A 21 -16.20 -34.01 -9.49
C LEU A 21 -17.31 -33.43 -10.40
N VAL A 22 -18.53 -33.85 -10.24
CA VAL A 22 -19.70 -33.30 -10.94
C VAL A 22 -20.01 -31.89 -10.43
N GLY A 23 -19.89 -31.65 -9.11
CA GLY A 23 -20.01 -30.32 -8.52
C GLY A 23 -18.93 -29.35 -9.05
N ALA A 24 -17.69 -29.78 -9.11
CA ALA A 24 -16.59 -28.99 -9.70
C ALA A 24 -16.77 -28.73 -11.20
N LEU A 25 -17.27 -29.71 -11.95
CA LEU A 25 -17.57 -29.57 -13.38
C LEU A 25 -18.79 -28.63 -13.63
N LEU A 26 -19.81 -28.66 -12.77
CA LEU A 26 -20.94 -27.76 -12.82
C LEU A 26 -20.54 -26.33 -12.43
N LEU A 27 -19.71 -26.17 -11.41
CA LEU A 27 -19.15 -24.85 -11.02
C LEU A 27 -18.19 -24.31 -12.11
N TRP A 28 -17.45 -25.17 -12.80
CA TRP A 28 -16.58 -24.76 -13.91
C TRP A 28 -17.39 -24.36 -15.16
N ARG A 29 -18.53 -25.04 -15.42
CA ARG A 29 -19.46 -24.66 -16.51
C ARG A 29 -20.29 -23.43 -16.20
N SER A 30 -20.54 -23.10 -14.94
CA SER A 30 -21.33 -21.92 -14.54
C SER A 30 -20.52 -20.62 -14.54
N ALA A 31 -19.18 -20.68 -14.60
CA ALA A 31 -18.36 -19.51 -14.87
C ALA A 31 -18.58 -19.07 -16.32
N LYS A 32 -19.60 -18.24 -16.56
CA LYS A 32 -19.81 -17.62 -17.88
C LYS A 32 -18.49 -16.96 -18.31
N PRO A 33 -17.95 -17.29 -19.49
CA PRO A 33 -16.78 -16.60 -20.00
C PRO A 33 -17.10 -15.09 -20.03
N PRO A 34 -16.17 -14.23 -19.61
CA PRO A 34 -16.41 -12.79 -19.64
C PRO A 34 -16.76 -12.40 -21.07
N LEU A 35 -17.87 -11.69 -21.23
CA LEU A 35 -18.32 -11.21 -22.53
C LEU A 35 -17.26 -10.28 -23.12
N PRO A 36 -17.00 -10.35 -24.44
CA PRO A 36 -16.17 -9.37 -25.13
C PRO A 36 -16.64 -7.95 -24.77
N GLY A 37 -15.74 -7.10 -24.28
CA GLY A 37 -16.08 -5.75 -23.85
C GLY A 37 -16.34 -5.61 -22.35
N ASP A 38 -16.00 -6.59 -21.52
CA ASP A 38 -15.97 -6.41 -20.06
C ASP A 38 -14.73 -5.58 -19.65
N LEU A 39 -14.94 -4.50 -18.87
CA LEU A 39 -13.86 -3.66 -18.33
C LEU A 39 -12.81 -4.50 -17.58
N ARG A 40 -13.22 -5.58 -16.94
CA ARG A 40 -12.34 -6.52 -16.23
C ARG A 40 -11.27 -7.14 -17.12
N LEU A 41 -11.54 -7.36 -18.41
CA LEU A 41 -10.54 -7.84 -19.35
C LEU A 41 -9.47 -6.79 -19.65
N LEU A 42 -9.88 -5.51 -19.74
CA LEU A 42 -8.95 -4.40 -19.87
C LEU A 42 -8.09 -4.23 -18.60
N LEU A 43 -8.67 -4.44 -17.41
CA LEU A 43 -7.93 -4.41 -16.15
C LEU A 43 -6.84 -5.47 -16.05
N GLN A 44 -7.03 -6.62 -16.70
CA GLN A 44 -6.00 -7.66 -16.76
C GLN A 44 -4.74 -7.24 -17.54
N GLN A 45 -4.88 -6.30 -18.47
CA GLN A 45 -3.79 -5.79 -19.29
C GLN A 45 -3.10 -4.57 -18.67
N ALA A 46 -3.56 -4.13 -17.48
CA ALA A 46 -3.07 -2.93 -16.82
C ALA A 46 -2.38 -3.24 -15.51
N SER A 47 -1.32 -2.50 -15.24
CA SER A 47 -0.70 -2.41 -13.91
C SER A 47 -1.30 -1.27 -13.08
N LEU A 48 -1.76 -0.21 -13.77
CA LEU A 48 -2.38 0.96 -13.17
C LEU A 48 -3.53 1.44 -14.05
N VAL A 49 -4.65 1.81 -13.45
CA VAL A 49 -5.79 2.44 -14.13
C VAL A 49 -6.26 3.63 -13.32
N GLN A 50 -6.45 4.75 -13.99
CA GLN A 50 -7.06 5.94 -13.42
C GLN A 50 -8.40 6.20 -14.10
N SER A 51 -9.46 6.35 -13.32
CA SER A 51 -10.78 6.78 -13.77
C SER A 51 -10.94 8.28 -13.58
N LEU A 52 -11.38 8.95 -14.63
CA LEU A 52 -11.62 10.40 -14.68
C LEU A 52 -13.09 10.62 -14.98
N PRO A 53 -13.91 11.06 -14.01
CA PRO A 53 -15.29 11.45 -14.28
C PRO A 53 -15.32 12.57 -15.30
N VAL A 54 -16.20 12.47 -16.26
CA VAL A 54 -16.44 13.53 -17.22
C VAL A 54 -17.07 14.73 -16.49
N ASP A 55 -16.43 15.87 -16.60
CA ASP A 55 -16.91 17.16 -16.10
C ASP A 55 -16.80 18.18 -17.22
N PRO A 56 -17.92 18.58 -17.86
CA PRO A 56 -17.89 19.54 -18.96
C PRO A 56 -17.29 20.91 -18.61
N GLN A 57 -17.24 21.26 -17.32
CA GLN A 57 -16.64 22.52 -16.84
C GLN A 57 -15.12 22.42 -16.72
N ARG A 58 -14.56 21.22 -16.70
CA ARG A 58 -13.12 21.01 -16.62
C ARG A 58 -12.50 20.82 -18.01
N PRO A 59 -11.25 21.27 -18.20
CA PRO A 59 -10.55 21.01 -19.45
C PRO A 59 -10.33 19.51 -19.64
N VAL A 60 -10.34 19.05 -20.89
CA VAL A 60 -9.95 17.68 -21.24
C VAL A 60 -8.58 17.39 -20.66
N PRO A 61 -8.37 16.23 -19.98
CA PRO A 61 -7.07 15.88 -19.41
C PRO A 61 -5.95 15.88 -20.47
N GLN A 62 -4.75 16.30 -20.07
CA GLN A 62 -3.63 16.54 -20.99
C GLN A 62 -3.32 15.33 -21.88
N LEU A 63 -3.29 14.14 -21.33
CA LEU A 63 -2.98 12.92 -22.08
C LEU A 63 -4.00 12.67 -23.19
N TRP A 64 -5.28 12.96 -22.98
CA TRP A 64 -6.33 12.84 -23.97
C TRP A 64 -6.19 13.87 -25.09
N ARG A 65 -5.79 15.09 -24.75
CA ARG A 65 -5.48 16.14 -25.75
C ARG A 65 -4.30 15.79 -26.66
N GLN A 66 -3.38 14.98 -26.15
CA GLN A 66 -2.23 14.50 -26.92
C GLN A 66 -2.59 13.35 -27.87
N ARG A 67 -3.66 12.59 -27.57
CA ARG A 67 -4.03 11.35 -28.29
C ARG A 67 -5.19 11.55 -29.26
N LEU A 68 -6.03 12.53 -29.03
CA LEU A 68 -7.17 12.84 -29.87
C LEU A 68 -7.00 14.23 -30.51
N PRO A 69 -7.48 14.47 -31.74
CA PRO A 69 -7.59 15.79 -32.29
C PRO A 69 -8.36 16.71 -31.31
N ALA A 70 -7.84 17.91 -31.06
CA ALA A 70 -8.37 18.81 -30.02
C ALA A 70 -9.89 19.07 -30.14
N PRO A 71 -10.47 19.35 -31.33
CA PRO A 71 -11.92 19.55 -31.45
C PRO A 71 -12.71 18.28 -31.13
N LEU A 72 -12.20 17.10 -31.51
CA LEU A 72 -12.83 15.81 -31.23
C LEU A 72 -12.78 15.50 -29.73
N ALA A 73 -11.62 15.69 -29.10
CA ALA A 73 -11.46 15.49 -27.67
C ALA A 73 -12.43 16.37 -26.85
N ALA A 74 -12.54 17.65 -27.21
CA ALA A 74 -13.45 18.59 -26.55
C ALA A 74 -14.92 18.22 -26.75
N LYS A 75 -15.28 17.76 -27.95
CA LYS A 75 -16.65 17.30 -28.26
C LYS A 75 -17.00 16.06 -27.45
N LEU A 76 -16.17 15.01 -27.51
CA LEU A 76 -16.40 13.75 -26.79
C LEU A 76 -16.41 13.95 -25.27
N TRP A 77 -15.59 14.87 -24.74
CA TRP A 77 -15.59 15.20 -23.33
C TRP A 77 -16.88 15.86 -22.88
N ARG A 78 -17.44 16.78 -23.66
CA ARG A 78 -18.72 17.45 -23.35
C ARG A 78 -19.94 16.55 -23.50
N GLU A 79 -19.90 15.61 -24.48
CA GLU A 79 -21.00 14.69 -24.77
C GLU A 79 -20.91 13.39 -23.95
N GLY A 80 -19.82 13.17 -23.21
CA GLY A 80 -19.58 11.96 -22.43
C GLY A 80 -20.52 11.86 -21.24
N SER A 81 -21.10 10.68 -21.02
CA SER A 81 -22.01 10.39 -19.88
C SER A 81 -21.38 9.48 -18.84
N GLY A 82 -20.15 9.08 -19.00
CA GLY A 82 -19.45 8.17 -18.08
C GLY A 82 -17.98 8.50 -17.92
N PRO A 83 -17.28 7.80 -17.05
CA PRO A 83 -15.86 8.06 -16.81
C PRO A 83 -15.02 7.74 -18.04
N TRP A 84 -13.92 8.43 -18.16
CA TRP A 84 -12.81 8.13 -19.06
C TRP A 84 -11.68 7.50 -18.28
N TRP A 85 -11.05 6.48 -18.84
CA TRP A 85 -10.00 5.73 -18.17
C TRP A 85 -8.65 5.90 -18.87
N GLN A 86 -7.61 6.01 -18.06
CA GLN A 86 -6.22 5.93 -18.50
C GLN A 86 -5.63 4.63 -17.96
N PHE A 87 -5.08 3.81 -18.84
CA PHE A 87 -4.52 2.50 -18.55
C PHE A 87 -3.02 2.49 -18.82
N TRP A 88 -2.25 2.08 -17.85
CA TRP A 88 -0.83 1.77 -18.03
C TRP A 88 -0.66 0.27 -18.07
N GLY A 89 0.00 -0.25 -19.12
CA GLY A 89 0.17 -1.67 -19.36
C GLY A 89 0.96 -2.38 -18.26
N VAL A 90 0.85 -3.70 -18.23
CA VAL A 90 1.61 -4.55 -17.28
C VAL A 90 3.11 -4.45 -17.54
N HIS A 91 3.53 -4.21 -18.77
CA HIS A 91 4.91 -3.92 -19.13
C HIS A 91 5.14 -2.41 -19.00
N ALA A 92 6.01 -2.03 -18.06
CA ALA A 92 6.21 -0.64 -17.60
C ALA A 92 6.68 0.35 -18.69
N ASP A 93 7.10 -0.13 -19.81
CA ASP A 93 7.65 0.60 -20.98
C ASP A 93 6.57 1.01 -21.98
N GLY A 94 5.34 0.56 -21.79
CA GLY A 94 4.22 0.91 -22.66
C GLY A 94 3.65 2.29 -22.40
N ALA A 95 3.50 3.09 -23.46
CA ALA A 95 2.72 4.32 -23.36
C ALA A 95 1.28 4.00 -22.92
N PRO A 96 0.66 4.82 -22.06
CA PRO A 96 -0.69 4.57 -21.61
C PRO A 96 -1.68 4.58 -22.77
N PHE A 97 -2.66 3.70 -22.71
CA PHE A 97 -3.81 3.74 -23.61
C PHE A 97 -5.04 4.30 -22.91
N LEU A 98 -5.95 4.84 -23.70
CA LEU A 98 -7.12 5.55 -23.20
C LEU A 98 -8.37 4.76 -23.56
N VAL A 99 -9.36 4.76 -22.66
CA VAL A 99 -10.62 4.04 -22.87
C VAL A 99 -11.78 4.93 -22.46
N PHE A 100 -12.87 4.89 -23.21
CA PHE A 100 -14.13 5.53 -22.85
C PHE A 100 -15.32 4.82 -23.52
N ARG A 101 -16.53 5.13 -23.08
CA ARG A 101 -17.78 4.66 -23.69
C ARG A 101 -18.35 5.76 -24.58
N PRO A 102 -18.20 5.68 -25.91
CA PRO A 102 -18.81 6.67 -26.78
C PRO A 102 -20.28 6.34 -27.02
N SER A 103 -21.12 7.36 -27.15
CA SER A 103 -22.51 7.22 -27.62
C SER A 103 -22.56 6.81 -29.10
N ARG A 104 -21.59 7.24 -29.90
CA ARG A 104 -21.38 6.87 -31.31
C ARG A 104 -19.90 6.62 -31.56
N ARG A 105 -19.60 5.66 -32.45
CA ARG A 105 -18.22 5.35 -32.80
C ARG A 105 -17.49 6.58 -33.33
N PRO A 106 -16.39 6.99 -32.68
CA PRO A 106 -15.58 8.12 -33.15
C PRO A 106 -14.94 7.82 -34.48
N GLN A 107 -14.98 8.80 -35.39
CA GLN A 107 -14.29 8.72 -36.69
C GLN A 107 -12.99 9.55 -36.61
N GLY A 108 -12.00 9.22 -37.47
CA GLY A 108 -10.76 10.01 -37.57
C GLY A 108 -9.75 9.77 -36.44
N VAL A 109 -9.88 8.71 -35.65
CA VAL A 109 -8.91 8.35 -34.61
C VAL A 109 -8.01 7.23 -35.15
N ALA A 110 -6.79 7.58 -35.58
CA ALA A 110 -5.88 6.68 -36.32
C ALA A 110 -5.53 5.41 -35.53
N ASN A 111 -5.28 5.52 -34.21
CA ASN A 111 -4.87 4.41 -33.35
C ASN A 111 -6.01 3.94 -32.42
N GLY A 112 -7.27 4.22 -32.83
CA GLY A 112 -8.45 3.82 -32.09
C GLY A 112 -9.06 2.52 -32.60
N PHE A 113 -9.70 1.75 -31.71
CA PHE A 113 -10.50 0.59 -32.05
C PHE A 113 -11.65 0.38 -31.08
N GLN A 114 -12.70 -0.27 -31.56
CA GLN A 114 -13.86 -0.62 -30.74
C GLN A 114 -13.62 -1.96 -30.02
N TRP A 115 -13.93 -2.00 -28.75
CA TRP A 115 -13.92 -3.20 -27.92
C TRP A 115 -15.21 -3.32 -27.11
N GLY A 116 -16.17 -4.05 -27.60
CA GLY A 116 -17.52 -4.07 -27.02
C GLY A 116 -18.12 -2.66 -26.91
N PRO A 117 -18.57 -2.22 -25.73
CA PRO A 117 -19.10 -0.87 -25.53
C PRO A 117 -18.01 0.21 -25.42
N TYR A 118 -16.75 -0.19 -25.35
CA TYR A 118 -15.60 0.70 -25.14
C TYR A 118 -14.91 1.07 -26.43
N PHE A 119 -14.39 2.27 -26.50
CA PHE A 119 -13.47 2.73 -27.52
C PHE A 119 -12.09 2.90 -26.91
N VAL A 120 -11.10 2.21 -27.46
CA VAL A 120 -9.71 2.19 -26.96
C VAL A 120 -8.85 3.02 -27.91
N VAL A 121 -8.02 3.91 -27.35
CA VAL A 121 -7.08 4.76 -28.11
C VAL A 121 -5.67 4.47 -27.62
N SER A 122 -4.84 3.94 -28.49
CA SER A 122 -3.44 3.61 -28.22
C SER A 122 -2.51 4.76 -28.61
N ALA A 123 -1.25 4.67 -28.17
CA ALA A 123 -0.22 5.66 -28.49
C ALA A 123 0.13 5.65 -29.98
N ASP A 124 0.27 4.45 -30.53
CA ASP A 124 0.83 4.16 -31.84
C ASP A 124 0.22 2.86 -32.41
N PRO A 125 0.45 2.52 -33.71
CA PRO A 125 -0.09 1.32 -34.32
C PRO A 125 0.38 0.01 -33.72
N LEU A 126 1.64 -0.07 -33.23
CA LEU A 126 2.20 -1.27 -32.61
C LEU A 126 1.54 -1.55 -31.27
N SER A 127 1.43 -0.52 -30.42
CA SER A 127 0.68 -0.59 -29.15
C SER A 127 -0.77 -1.02 -29.37
N ARG A 128 -1.42 -0.51 -30.44
CA ARG A 128 -2.78 -0.93 -30.82
C ARG A 128 -2.85 -2.43 -31.13
N GLN A 129 -1.95 -2.94 -31.99
CA GLN A 129 -1.92 -4.37 -32.33
C GLN A 129 -1.65 -5.24 -31.09
N THR A 130 -0.71 -4.83 -30.25
CA THR A 130 -0.36 -5.54 -29.01
C THR A 130 -1.57 -5.66 -28.10
N ILE A 131 -2.27 -4.54 -27.81
CA ILE A 131 -3.45 -4.54 -26.93
C ILE A 131 -4.57 -5.38 -27.54
N GLN A 132 -4.83 -5.27 -28.85
CA GLN A 132 -5.84 -6.08 -29.54
C GLN A 132 -5.53 -7.58 -29.43
N GLY A 133 -4.28 -7.98 -29.69
CA GLY A 133 -3.85 -9.37 -29.56
C GLY A 133 -3.98 -9.91 -28.13
N GLN A 134 -3.60 -9.12 -27.14
CA GLN A 134 -3.75 -9.47 -25.73
C GLN A 134 -5.22 -9.65 -25.32
N LEU A 135 -6.11 -8.76 -25.76
CA LEU A 135 -7.54 -8.86 -25.48
C LEU A 135 -8.20 -10.07 -26.14
N GLN A 136 -7.75 -10.47 -27.33
CA GLN A 136 -8.24 -11.68 -28.03
C GLN A 136 -7.74 -12.98 -27.39
N GLY A 137 -6.52 -12.98 -26.84
CA GLY A 137 -5.91 -14.14 -26.16
C GLY A 137 -6.26 -14.29 -24.68
N SER A 138 -6.95 -13.33 -24.09
CA SER A 138 -7.21 -13.29 -22.63
C SER A 138 -8.36 -14.22 -22.22
N HIS A 139 -8.08 -15.52 -22.08
CA HIS A 139 -8.94 -16.45 -21.35
C HIS A 139 -8.46 -16.65 -19.89
N ARG A 140 -7.55 -15.80 -19.38
CA ARG A 140 -6.98 -15.93 -18.05
C ARG A 140 -7.98 -15.54 -16.98
N ARG A 141 -7.84 -16.19 -15.80
CA ARG A 141 -8.66 -15.96 -14.60
C ARG A 141 -8.72 -14.47 -14.26
N LEU A 142 -9.92 -13.96 -14.16
CA LEU A 142 -10.19 -12.60 -13.67
C LEU A 142 -9.48 -12.37 -12.33
N GLY A 143 -8.83 -11.23 -12.16
CA GLY A 143 -8.21 -10.84 -10.90
C GLY A 143 -9.19 -10.92 -9.74
N ARG A 144 -8.67 -11.07 -8.52
CA ARG A 144 -9.50 -11.27 -7.32
C ARG A 144 -10.36 -10.04 -6.98
N LEU A 145 -9.92 -8.87 -7.37
CA LEU A 145 -10.58 -7.61 -7.01
C LEU A 145 -11.42 -7.07 -8.19
N ALA A 146 -12.73 -7.02 -8.01
CA ALA A 146 -13.62 -6.32 -8.90
C ALA A 146 -13.66 -4.84 -8.51
N CYS A 147 -12.94 -3.98 -9.22
CA CYS A 147 -12.90 -2.55 -8.94
C CYS A 147 -14.13 -1.82 -9.52
N GLY A 148 -15.29 -1.98 -8.89
CA GLY A 148 -16.52 -1.27 -9.26
C GLY A 148 -16.42 0.26 -9.13
N ALA A 149 -15.47 0.76 -8.33
CA ALA A 149 -15.22 2.19 -8.18
C ALA A 149 -14.81 2.88 -9.49
N LEU A 150 -14.17 2.16 -10.42
CA LEU A 150 -13.74 2.70 -11.72
C LEU A 150 -14.92 3.07 -12.64
N GLU A 151 -16.09 2.50 -12.43
CA GLU A 151 -17.31 2.81 -13.20
C GLU A 151 -18.18 3.86 -12.49
N GLY A 152 -17.78 4.29 -11.30
CA GLY A 152 -18.51 5.27 -10.50
C GLY A 152 -18.32 6.72 -10.95
N PRO A 153 -19.09 7.65 -10.36
CA PRO A 153 -19.04 9.07 -10.67
C PRO A 153 -17.82 9.79 -10.05
N ASP A 154 -17.13 9.16 -9.11
CA ASP A 154 -15.96 9.73 -8.44
C ASP A 154 -14.67 9.29 -9.15
N PRO A 155 -13.61 10.11 -9.12
CA PRO A 155 -12.28 9.67 -9.54
C PRO A 155 -11.86 8.41 -8.79
N ALA A 156 -11.32 7.43 -9.52
CA ALA A 156 -10.88 6.20 -8.91
C ALA A 156 -9.55 5.74 -9.51
N VAL A 157 -8.82 4.94 -8.74
CA VAL A 157 -7.56 4.35 -9.15
C VAL A 157 -7.55 2.87 -8.80
N TYR A 158 -7.05 2.06 -9.74
CA TYR A 158 -6.77 0.65 -9.55
C TYR A 158 -5.29 0.41 -9.83
N TRP A 159 -4.64 -0.42 -9.04
CA TRP A 159 -3.24 -0.78 -9.24
C TRP A 159 -2.97 -2.23 -8.91
N ARG A 160 -1.85 -2.73 -9.45
CA ARG A 160 -1.20 -3.99 -9.10
C ARG A 160 0.20 -3.75 -8.55
N SER A 161 0.81 -4.76 -7.96
CA SER A 161 2.16 -4.70 -7.38
C SER A 161 3.22 -4.16 -8.34
N GLN A 162 3.12 -4.46 -9.65
CA GLN A 162 4.05 -3.95 -10.65
C GLN A 162 4.03 -2.41 -10.73
N ALA A 163 2.82 -1.81 -10.66
CA ALA A 163 2.70 -0.35 -10.65
C ALA A 163 3.33 0.26 -9.40
N LEU A 164 3.14 -0.36 -8.24
CA LEU A 164 3.78 0.09 -6.99
C LEU A 164 5.30 0.05 -7.09
N GLY A 165 5.88 -0.99 -7.70
CA GLY A 165 7.32 -1.06 -7.95
C GLY A 165 7.83 0.11 -8.77
N THR A 166 7.11 0.49 -9.83
CA THR A 166 7.47 1.61 -10.71
C THR A 166 7.28 2.97 -10.05
N ILE A 167 6.15 3.17 -9.35
CA ILE A 167 5.79 4.46 -8.75
C ILE A 167 6.59 4.71 -7.47
N ALA A 168 6.70 3.71 -6.62
CA ALA A 168 7.25 3.83 -5.28
C ALA A 168 8.77 3.61 -5.21
N ALA A 169 9.38 3.04 -6.26
CA ALA A 169 10.84 2.80 -6.35
C ALA A 169 11.41 2.19 -5.05
N SER A 170 12.27 2.91 -4.32
CA SER A 170 12.87 2.46 -3.06
C SER A 170 11.86 2.17 -1.94
N TRP A 171 10.63 2.67 -2.03
CA TRP A 171 9.55 2.42 -1.08
C TRP A 171 8.73 1.17 -1.41
N ALA A 172 8.91 0.60 -2.61
CA ALA A 172 8.15 -0.56 -3.08
C ALA A 172 8.15 -1.74 -2.09
N PRO A 173 9.26 -2.09 -1.41
CA PRO A 173 9.26 -3.16 -0.42
C PRO A 173 8.29 -2.93 0.75
N LEU A 174 8.09 -1.68 1.18
CA LEU A 174 7.14 -1.33 2.24
C LEU A 174 5.68 -1.41 1.77
N LEU A 175 5.44 -1.27 0.46
CA LEU A 175 4.12 -1.33 -0.16
C LEU A 175 3.78 -2.71 -0.75
N GLN A 176 4.72 -3.63 -0.75
CA GLN A 176 4.57 -4.98 -1.28
C GLN A 176 3.38 -5.76 -0.72
N PRO A 177 2.98 -5.60 0.57
CA PRO A 177 1.78 -6.22 1.10
C PRO A 177 0.48 -5.82 0.38
N PHE A 178 0.49 -4.70 -0.34
CA PHE A 178 -0.69 -4.13 -1.02
C PHE A 178 -0.60 -4.41 -2.52
N GLN A 179 -0.69 -5.68 -2.90
CA GLN A 179 -0.47 -6.14 -4.28
C GLN A 179 -1.46 -5.58 -5.28
N GLU A 180 -2.71 -5.51 -4.90
CA GLU A 180 -3.79 -5.06 -5.76
C GLU A 180 -4.72 -4.18 -4.93
N GLY A 181 -5.12 -3.05 -5.49
CA GLY A 181 -5.99 -2.13 -4.79
C GLY A 181 -6.89 -1.36 -5.73
N CYS A 182 -8.01 -0.94 -5.18
CA CYS A 182 -9.02 -0.15 -5.84
C CYS A 182 -9.50 0.93 -4.89
N LEU A 183 -9.22 2.19 -5.21
CA LEU A 183 -9.60 3.34 -4.39
C LEU A 183 -10.42 4.32 -5.20
N ARG A 184 -11.36 4.99 -4.52
CA ARG A 184 -12.07 6.17 -5.01
C ARG A 184 -11.72 7.39 -4.17
N LEU A 185 -11.75 8.56 -4.80
CA LEU A 185 -11.43 9.83 -4.18
C LEU A 185 -12.64 10.76 -4.25
N LYS A 186 -13.04 11.37 -3.10
CA LYS A 186 -14.08 12.39 -3.04
C LYS A 186 -13.60 13.53 -2.14
N GLY A 187 -13.32 14.68 -2.75
CA GLY A 187 -12.69 15.79 -2.03
C GLY A 187 -11.30 15.41 -1.52
N GLN A 188 -11.12 15.48 -0.22
CA GLN A 188 -9.87 15.08 0.46
C GLN A 188 -9.92 13.64 0.98
N HIS A 189 -11.09 13.00 1.00
CA HIS A 189 -11.26 11.64 1.49
C HIS A 189 -11.10 10.63 0.36
N TRP A 190 -10.48 9.51 0.68
CA TRP A 190 -10.36 8.37 -0.22
C TRP A 190 -10.63 7.07 0.54
N TRP A 191 -11.20 6.11 -0.15
CA TRP A 191 -11.52 4.79 0.42
C TRP A 191 -11.59 3.73 -0.65
N GLY A 192 -11.42 2.48 -0.24
CA GLY A 192 -11.51 1.34 -1.13
C GLY A 192 -11.05 0.05 -0.48
N GLU A 193 -10.57 -0.87 -1.30
CA GLU A 193 -10.13 -2.19 -0.87
C GLU A 193 -8.73 -2.49 -1.44
N THR A 194 -7.96 -3.25 -0.66
CA THR A 194 -6.68 -3.80 -1.10
C THR A 194 -6.64 -5.28 -0.82
N THR A 195 -5.92 -6.04 -1.66
CA THR A 195 -5.50 -7.40 -1.34
C THR A 195 -4.12 -7.34 -0.71
N ALA A 196 -3.86 -8.20 0.26
CA ALA A 196 -2.56 -8.35 0.89
C ALA A 196 -2.06 -9.79 0.70
N GLU A 197 -0.75 -9.99 0.53
CA GLU A 197 -0.15 -11.34 0.50
C GLU A 197 -0.20 -12.02 1.85
N SER A 198 -0.05 -11.23 2.91
CA SER A 198 -0.06 -11.71 4.28
C SER A 198 -1.37 -11.34 4.96
N PRO A 199 -2.01 -12.25 5.69
CA PRO A 199 -3.18 -11.90 6.47
C PRO A 199 -2.77 -10.82 7.49
N LEU A 200 -3.21 -9.60 7.23
CA LEU A 200 -3.24 -8.55 8.25
C LEU A 200 -4.03 -9.17 9.40
N MET A 201 -3.40 -9.39 10.56
CA MET A 201 -3.95 -10.16 11.67
C MET A 201 -5.46 -9.95 11.82
N ALA A 202 -6.22 -10.97 11.44
CA ALA A 202 -7.67 -10.93 11.40
C ALA A 202 -8.23 -10.69 12.81
N GLN A 203 -8.75 -9.50 13.03
CA GLN A 203 -9.66 -9.25 14.14
C GLN A 203 -11.02 -8.87 13.57
N PRO A 204 -12.12 -9.27 14.23
CA PRO A 204 -13.45 -8.94 13.75
C PRO A 204 -13.58 -7.43 13.52
N ALA A 205 -14.23 -7.08 12.42
CA ALA A 205 -14.46 -5.71 11.99
C ALA A 205 -15.12 -4.92 13.12
N GLY A 206 -14.37 -4.01 13.71
CA GLY A 206 -14.93 -2.93 14.52
C GLY A 206 -15.52 -1.85 13.61
N GLN A 207 -16.29 -0.92 14.17
CA GLN A 207 -16.71 0.26 13.42
C GLN A 207 -15.50 1.01 12.87
N VAL A 208 -15.61 1.47 11.62
CA VAL A 208 -14.58 2.31 10.99
C VAL A 208 -14.44 3.57 11.85
N PRO A 209 -13.29 3.82 12.49
CA PRO A 209 -13.10 5.04 13.23
C PRO A 209 -13.18 6.22 12.25
N THR A 210 -13.87 7.26 12.64
CA THR A 210 -13.85 8.53 11.91
C THR A 210 -12.39 8.99 11.80
N LEU A 211 -11.91 9.19 10.56
CA LEU A 211 -10.56 9.66 10.32
C LEU A 211 -10.50 11.14 10.70
N GLU A 212 -9.99 11.40 11.88
CA GLU A 212 -9.59 12.74 12.27
C GLU A 212 -8.14 12.97 11.86
N PRO A 213 -7.81 14.17 11.35
CA PRO A 213 -6.43 14.54 11.07
C PRO A 213 -5.61 14.43 12.36
N LEU A 214 -4.75 13.42 12.45
CA LEU A 214 -3.81 13.28 13.56
C LEU A 214 -2.52 14.01 13.18
N PRO A 215 -2.15 15.07 13.90
CA PRO A 215 -0.88 15.74 13.66
C PRO A 215 0.26 14.76 13.93
N LEU A 216 1.24 14.75 13.06
CA LEU A 216 2.48 14.03 13.32
C LEU A 216 3.25 14.73 14.44
N PRO A 217 3.96 13.98 15.28
CA PRO A 217 4.87 14.56 16.26
C PRO A 217 5.91 15.48 15.58
N ALA A 218 6.35 16.51 16.30
CA ALA A 218 7.35 17.44 15.77
C ALA A 218 8.60 16.68 15.29
N GLY A 219 9.08 17.03 14.10
CA GLY A 219 10.24 16.40 13.46
C GLY A 219 9.99 14.99 12.90
N VAL A 220 8.75 14.53 12.81
CA VAL A 220 8.39 13.26 12.17
C VAL A 220 7.77 13.56 10.80
N LEU A 221 8.36 13.02 9.73
CA LEU A 221 7.87 13.18 8.36
C LEU A 221 6.91 12.07 7.92
N LEU A 222 7.07 10.90 8.51
CA LEU A 222 6.21 9.72 8.27
C LEU A 222 6.16 8.88 9.54
N GLN A 223 4.97 8.37 9.84
CA GLN A 223 4.74 7.43 10.91
C GLN A 223 3.84 6.28 10.42
N LEU A 224 4.30 5.05 10.60
CA LEU A 224 3.54 3.84 10.34
C LEU A 224 3.40 3.05 11.63
N GLU A 225 2.19 2.68 11.98
CA GLU A 225 1.87 1.91 13.17
C GLU A 225 1.12 0.64 12.80
N GLY A 226 1.43 -0.45 13.49
CA GLY A 226 0.79 -1.73 13.27
C GLY A 226 0.65 -2.57 14.53
N ARG A 227 -0.31 -3.50 14.49
CA ARG A 227 -0.50 -4.49 15.56
C ARG A 227 0.56 -5.58 15.55
N GLY A 228 1.25 -5.76 14.44
CA GLY A 228 2.34 -6.69 14.24
C GLY A 228 3.12 -6.32 13.00
N LEU A 229 4.37 -6.77 12.93
CA LEU A 229 5.27 -6.53 11.79
C LEU A 229 4.98 -7.46 10.59
N ALA A 230 4.08 -8.44 10.73
CA ALA A 230 3.76 -9.38 9.66
C ALA A 230 3.49 -8.70 8.30
N PRO A 231 2.67 -7.64 8.20
CA PRO A 231 2.40 -6.98 6.91
C PRO A 231 3.65 -6.44 6.20
N LEU A 232 4.71 -6.14 6.94
CA LEU A 232 5.96 -5.59 6.40
C LEU A 232 7.03 -6.65 6.15
N LEU A 233 7.07 -7.70 6.94
CA LEU A 233 8.18 -8.65 6.96
C LEU A 233 7.83 -10.02 6.39
N ASP A 234 6.56 -10.41 6.34
CA ASP A 234 6.17 -11.78 6.00
C ASP A 234 6.61 -12.17 4.58
N SER A 235 6.43 -11.28 3.60
CA SER A 235 6.89 -11.49 2.23
C SER A 235 8.42 -11.60 2.12
N LEU A 236 9.14 -10.78 2.90
CA LEU A 236 10.60 -10.85 2.96
C LEU A 236 11.06 -12.16 3.57
N LEU A 237 10.47 -12.56 4.70
CA LEU A 237 10.81 -13.79 5.40
C LEU A 237 10.34 -15.05 4.65
N ALA A 238 9.33 -14.95 3.80
CA ALA A 238 8.90 -16.04 2.92
C ALA A 238 9.88 -16.30 1.76
N SER A 239 10.79 -15.36 1.47
CA SER A 239 11.79 -15.54 0.41
C SER A 239 12.68 -16.78 0.67
N PRO A 240 12.76 -17.73 -0.28
CA PRO A 240 13.51 -18.98 -0.09
C PRO A 240 15.01 -18.80 0.23
N GLY A 241 15.61 -17.70 -0.28
CA GLY A 241 17.02 -17.39 -0.03
C GLY A 241 17.28 -16.63 1.26
N LEU A 242 16.36 -15.77 1.67
CA LEU A 242 16.57 -14.88 2.81
C LEU A 242 16.41 -15.58 4.16
N ARG A 243 15.37 -16.37 4.32
CA ARG A 243 15.08 -17.08 5.58
C ARG A 243 16.21 -17.99 6.05
N PRO A 244 16.78 -18.89 5.22
CA PRO A 244 17.94 -19.71 5.61
C PRO A 244 19.15 -18.85 6.00
N MET A 245 19.42 -17.78 5.27
CA MET A 245 20.51 -16.86 5.57
C MET A 245 20.31 -16.17 6.93
N LEU A 246 19.11 -15.67 7.23
CA LEU A 246 18.80 -15.06 8.52
C LEU A 246 18.91 -16.06 9.67
N GLN A 247 18.49 -17.30 9.44
CA GLN A 247 18.60 -18.37 10.43
C GLN A 247 20.06 -18.74 10.71
N GLN A 248 20.88 -18.92 9.66
CA GLN A 248 22.30 -19.30 9.81
C GLN A 248 23.14 -18.16 10.37
N ARG A 249 22.97 -16.95 9.88
CA ARG A 249 23.81 -15.82 10.22
C ARG A 249 23.43 -15.13 11.50
N TYR A 250 22.12 -15.02 11.79
CA TYR A 250 21.59 -14.24 12.91
C TYR A 250 20.84 -15.10 13.93
N GLY A 251 20.74 -16.41 13.73
CA GLY A 251 20.06 -17.32 14.65
C GLY A 251 18.55 -17.14 14.71
N LEU A 252 17.91 -16.55 13.68
CA LEU A 252 16.46 -16.32 13.64
C LEU A 252 15.71 -17.65 13.59
N ASN A 253 15.21 -18.12 14.71
CA ASN A 253 14.39 -19.33 14.77
C ASN A 253 12.89 -19.02 14.62
N ARG A 254 12.07 -20.06 14.40
CA ARG A 254 10.61 -19.90 14.21
C ARG A 254 9.87 -19.24 15.37
N ALA A 255 10.36 -19.39 16.60
CA ALA A 255 9.74 -18.77 17.76
C ALA A 255 10.02 -17.26 17.78
N GLN A 256 11.26 -16.86 17.49
CA GLN A 256 11.67 -15.47 17.35
C GLN A 256 10.98 -14.79 16.17
N GLU A 257 10.88 -15.50 15.02
CA GLU A 257 10.13 -15.03 13.85
C GLU A 257 8.67 -14.73 14.20
N ARG A 258 7.96 -15.67 14.83
CA ARG A 258 6.57 -15.46 15.27
C ARG A 258 6.44 -14.31 16.27
N ALA A 259 7.34 -14.24 17.23
CA ALA A 259 7.37 -13.15 18.20
C ALA A 259 7.54 -11.79 17.50
N LEU A 260 8.48 -11.68 16.56
CA LEU A 260 8.72 -10.47 15.78
C LEU A 260 7.50 -10.08 14.95
N LEU A 261 6.93 -11.01 14.18
CA LEU A 261 5.78 -10.78 13.31
C LEU A 261 4.53 -10.34 14.09
N SER A 262 4.35 -10.82 15.33
CA SER A 262 3.21 -10.49 16.18
C SER A 262 3.43 -9.27 17.08
N THR A 263 4.61 -8.65 17.04
CA THR A 263 4.95 -7.52 17.92
C THR A 263 4.35 -6.22 17.39
N PRO A 264 3.52 -5.50 18.18
CA PRO A 264 3.05 -4.18 17.81
C PRO A 264 4.21 -3.21 17.66
N PHE A 265 4.13 -2.35 16.65
CA PHE A 265 5.22 -1.46 16.30
C PHE A 265 4.76 -0.05 15.95
N ARG A 266 5.71 0.89 16.04
CA ARG A 266 5.65 2.22 15.46
C ARG A 266 6.97 2.47 14.72
N LEU A 267 6.86 2.73 13.44
CA LEU A 267 7.96 3.14 12.57
C LEU A 267 7.83 4.64 12.31
N ALA A 268 8.88 5.42 12.53
CA ALA A 268 8.90 6.84 12.25
C ALA A 268 10.13 7.20 11.40
N LEU A 269 9.94 8.06 10.41
CA LEU A 269 11.01 8.64 9.62
C LEU A 269 11.21 10.08 10.06
N ARG A 270 12.44 10.42 10.45
CA ARG A 270 12.83 11.75 10.92
C ARG A 270 13.95 12.30 10.04
N PRO A 271 13.92 13.57 9.63
CA PRO A 271 15.04 14.16 8.92
C PRO A 271 16.23 14.27 9.86
N ASN A 272 17.42 13.99 9.35
CA ASN A 272 18.65 14.28 10.07
C ASN A 272 19.05 15.73 9.80
N LEU A 273 19.37 16.43 10.87
CA LEU A 273 19.83 17.82 10.82
C LEU A 273 21.35 17.80 11.00
N GLY A 274 22.09 18.35 10.04
CA GLY A 274 23.54 18.56 10.18
C GLY A 274 24.40 17.66 9.30
N THR A 275 25.57 17.25 9.85
CA THR A 275 26.63 16.54 9.13
C THR A 275 26.48 15.03 9.05
N ASP A 276 25.32 14.50 9.42
CA ASP A 276 25.05 13.06 9.34
C ASP A 276 25.11 12.57 7.89
N PRO A 277 25.70 11.41 7.61
CA PRO A 277 25.82 10.86 6.26
C PRO A 277 24.46 10.49 5.65
N TYR A 278 23.43 10.35 6.48
CA TYR A 278 22.07 10.00 6.08
C TYR A 278 21.15 11.21 6.15
N ARG A 279 20.32 11.40 5.13
CA ARG A 279 19.32 12.49 5.09
C ARG A 279 18.22 12.34 6.13
N ALA A 280 17.96 11.10 6.53
CA ALA A 280 16.93 10.78 7.53
C ALA A 280 17.33 9.56 8.35
N SER A 281 16.75 9.46 9.52
CA SER A 281 16.83 8.29 10.40
C SER A 281 15.48 7.59 10.49
N LEU A 282 15.52 6.26 10.47
CA LEU A 282 14.37 5.39 10.62
C LEU A 282 14.33 4.88 12.06
N TRP A 283 13.25 5.18 12.77
CA TRP A 283 13.03 4.84 14.16
C TRP A 283 11.96 3.77 14.26
N LEU A 284 12.34 2.55 14.60
CA LEU A 284 11.42 1.44 14.82
C LEU A 284 11.29 1.16 16.31
N ARG A 285 10.11 1.39 16.87
CA ARG A 285 9.77 1.08 18.23
C ARG A 285 8.91 -0.18 18.26
N LEU A 286 9.33 -1.15 19.04
CA LEU A 286 8.65 -2.42 19.26
C LEU A 286 8.11 -2.46 20.67
N ARG A 287 6.84 -2.84 20.82
CA ARG A 287 6.22 -2.94 22.15
C ARG A 287 6.84 -4.09 22.94
N GLY A 288 7.43 -3.76 24.10
CA GLY A 288 7.91 -4.77 25.04
C GLY A 288 6.74 -5.40 25.80
N ARG A 289 6.52 -6.70 25.60
CA ARG A 289 5.68 -7.50 26.49
C ARG A 289 6.60 -8.39 27.32
N SER A 290 6.29 -8.59 28.60
CA SER A 290 7.13 -9.37 29.53
C SER A 290 7.52 -10.77 29.02
N GLY A 291 6.69 -11.40 28.19
CA GLY A 291 6.98 -12.72 27.61
C GLY A 291 7.69 -12.73 26.24
N GLN A 292 7.74 -11.58 25.51
CA GLN A 292 8.37 -11.49 24.18
C GLN A 292 9.78 -10.89 24.23
N SER A 293 10.13 -10.23 25.34
CA SER A 293 11.41 -9.57 25.54
C SER A 293 12.62 -10.49 25.32
N PRO A 294 12.66 -11.72 25.86
CA PRO A 294 13.83 -12.59 25.70
C PRO A 294 14.08 -13.01 24.24
N ALA A 295 13.01 -13.21 23.46
CA ALA A 295 13.14 -13.60 22.04
C ALA A 295 13.70 -12.47 21.18
N LEU A 296 13.27 -11.21 21.43
CA LEU A 296 13.80 -10.03 20.75
C LEU A 296 15.23 -9.72 21.17
N GLU A 297 15.58 -9.92 22.43
CA GLU A 297 16.98 -9.77 22.91
C GLU A 297 17.90 -10.79 22.29
N ALA A 298 17.49 -12.06 22.26
CA ALA A 298 18.26 -13.12 21.60
C ALA A 298 18.47 -12.83 20.10
N LEU A 299 17.45 -12.29 19.42
CA LEU A 299 17.57 -11.84 18.04
C LEU A 299 18.61 -10.72 17.89
N LEU A 300 18.56 -9.68 18.74
CA LEU A 300 19.55 -8.59 18.69
C LEU A 300 20.97 -9.06 18.99
N GLN A 301 21.14 -9.99 19.93
CA GLN A 301 22.44 -10.61 20.20
C GLN A 301 22.89 -11.45 19.00
N GLY A 302 21.99 -12.16 18.33
CA GLY A 302 22.30 -12.86 17.08
C GLY A 302 22.74 -11.91 15.96
N VAL A 303 22.03 -10.80 15.80
CA VAL A 303 22.42 -9.73 14.87
C VAL A 303 23.83 -9.19 15.22
N ALA A 304 24.07 -8.90 16.48
CA ALA A 304 25.36 -8.40 16.95
C ALA A 304 26.53 -9.36 16.62
N LYS A 305 26.32 -10.68 16.79
CA LYS A 305 27.33 -11.70 16.45
C LYS A 305 27.53 -11.88 14.94
N GLY A 306 26.48 -11.66 14.15
CA GLY A 306 26.51 -11.84 12.68
C GLY A 306 26.97 -10.60 11.90
N LEU A 307 27.36 -9.52 12.57
CA LEU A 307 27.80 -8.28 11.91
C LEU A 307 29.04 -8.47 11.04
N PRO A 308 29.17 -7.71 9.94
CA PRO A 308 30.41 -7.60 9.20
C PRO A 308 31.56 -7.09 10.08
N LYS A 309 32.79 -7.47 9.74
CA LYS A 309 33.98 -7.14 10.54
C LYS A 309 34.32 -5.65 10.56
N ASP A 310 33.82 -4.89 9.61
CA ASP A 310 33.95 -3.43 9.48
C ASP A 310 32.98 -2.64 10.37
N LEU A 311 32.03 -3.35 11.00
CA LEU A 311 31.10 -2.77 11.97
C LEU A 311 31.49 -3.19 13.40
N ARG A 312 31.52 -2.23 14.31
CA ARG A 312 31.75 -2.47 15.73
C ARG A 312 30.56 -2.00 16.54
N ILE A 313 30.32 -2.69 17.67
CA ILE A 313 29.29 -2.31 18.63
C ILE A 313 29.97 -1.57 19.77
N GLU A 314 29.42 -0.41 20.10
CA GLU A 314 29.73 0.35 21.30
C GLU A 314 28.49 0.32 22.23
N GLN A 315 28.73 0.00 23.50
CA GLN A 315 27.69 0.00 24.52
C GLN A 315 27.99 1.06 25.57
N GLN A 316 27.05 1.98 25.78
CA GLN A 316 27.16 3.01 26.79
C GLN A 316 25.80 3.27 27.46
N GLY A 317 25.69 3.10 28.77
CA GLY A 317 24.47 3.41 29.54
C GLY A 317 23.21 2.68 29.04
N GLY A 318 23.33 1.40 28.59
CA GLY A 318 22.21 0.61 28.04
C GLY A 318 21.84 0.95 26.61
N VAL A 319 22.58 1.86 25.96
CA VAL A 319 22.46 2.20 24.54
C VAL A 319 23.51 1.44 23.77
N PHE A 320 23.12 0.75 22.72
CA PHE A 320 23.98 0.04 21.78
C PHE A 320 24.06 0.83 20.47
N ARG A 321 25.27 1.11 19.99
CA ARG A 321 25.53 1.81 18.74
C ARG A 321 26.34 0.93 17.81
N LEU A 322 25.96 0.90 16.56
CA LEU A 322 26.75 0.31 15.47
C LEU A 322 27.56 1.40 14.80
N LEU A 323 28.86 1.28 14.85
CA LEU A 323 29.80 2.21 14.24
C LEU A 323 30.48 1.56 13.03
N ASN A 324 30.65 2.32 11.94
CA ASN A 324 31.50 1.91 10.83
C ASN A 324 32.98 2.11 11.18
N ALA A 325 33.87 1.76 10.23
CA ALA A 325 35.32 1.88 10.40
C ALA A 325 35.78 3.34 10.67
N SER A 326 35.02 4.34 10.20
CA SER A 326 35.29 5.76 10.44
C SER A 326 34.72 6.30 11.76
N GLY A 327 34.07 5.44 12.57
CA GLY A 327 33.47 5.82 13.85
C GLY A 327 32.11 6.48 13.72
N GLN A 328 31.51 6.51 12.55
CA GLN A 328 30.16 7.07 12.35
C GLN A 328 29.08 6.06 12.77
N VAL A 329 28.04 6.55 13.45
CA VAL A 329 26.90 5.73 13.86
C VAL A 329 26.04 5.37 12.65
N GLN A 330 25.93 4.09 12.35
CA GLN A 330 25.07 3.55 11.28
C GLN A 330 23.69 3.16 11.79
N ALA A 331 23.63 2.61 12.99
CA ALA A 331 22.42 2.15 13.63
C ALA A 331 22.63 2.05 15.13
N GLY A 332 21.56 1.73 15.85
CA GLY A 332 21.63 1.42 17.25
C GLY A 332 20.32 0.96 17.82
N TRP A 333 20.36 0.49 19.07
CA TRP A 333 19.14 0.15 19.81
C TRP A 333 19.29 0.43 21.29
N GLN A 334 18.15 0.62 21.94
CA GLN A 334 18.06 0.75 23.39
C GLN A 334 16.73 0.23 23.91
N ARG A 335 16.71 -0.22 25.15
CA ARG A 335 15.48 -0.46 25.88
C ARG A 335 15.04 0.84 26.55
N LEU A 336 13.79 1.24 26.30
CA LEU A 336 13.19 2.41 26.91
C LEU A 336 12.72 2.10 28.33
N SER A 337 12.53 3.12 29.16
CA SER A 337 11.97 3.00 30.52
C SER A 337 10.55 2.39 30.52
N SER A 338 9.81 2.54 29.42
CA SER A 338 8.51 1.88 29.19
C SER A 338 8.59 0.36 28.98
N GLY A 339 9.79 -0.21 28.89
CA GLY A 339 10.03 -1.61 28.51
C GLY A 339 10.03 -1.87 27.01
N ASP A 340 9.69 -0.88 26.16
CA ASP A 340 9.71 -1.01 24.71
C ASP A 340 11.16 -1.04 24.19
N LEU A 341 11.36 -1.67 23.04
CA LEU A 341 12.63 -1.68 22.34
C LEU A 341 12.59 -0.61 21.23
N LEU A 342 13.59 0.26 21.22
CA LEU A 342 13.81 1.24 20.17
C LEU A 342 15.01 0.85 19.32
N LEU A 343 14.82 0.72 18.01
CA LEU A 343 15.88 0.55 17.03
C LEU A 343 15.93 1.80 16.15
N VAL A 344 17.13 2.26 15.81
CA VAL A 344 17.34 3.43 14.96
C VAL A 344 18.34 3.04 13.85
N LEU A 345 17.99 3.33 12.60
CA LEU A 345 18.86 3.22 11.46
C LEU A 345 19.19 4.62 10.94
N GLY A 346 20.43 4.88 10.58
CA GLY A 346 20.89 6.19 10.10
C GLY A 346 21.05 7.24 11.20
N GLY A 347 21.21 6.83 12.46
CA GLY A 347 21.38 7.75 13.60
C GLY A 347 21.58 7.04 14.93
N SER A 348 21.78 7.82 15.99
CA SER A 348 21.92 7.31 17.36
C SER A 348 20.54 7.11 18.02
N PRO A 349 20.33 6.02 18.77
CA PRO A 349 19.08 5.78 19.48
C PRO A 349 18.92 6.66 20.75
N GLN A 350 19.77 7.65 20.97
CA GLN A 350 19.66 8.55 22.11
C GLN A 350 18.41 9.42 22.01
N VAL A 351 17.52 9.23 22.96
CA VAL A 351 16.31 10.04 23.16
C VAL A 351 16.74 11.33 23.90
N LYS A 352 16.99 12.42 23.17
CA LYS A 352 17.38 13.72 23.72
C LYS A 352 16.36 14.78 23.32
N GLY A 353 15.74 15.43 24.31
CA GLY A 353 14.93 16.63 24.09
C GLY A 353 13.45 16.52 24.43
N PRO A 354 12.71 17.65 24.43
CA PRO A 354 11.30 17.68 24.80
C PRO A 354 10.38 16.95 23.81
N GLY A 355 10.75 16.82 22.53
CA GLY A 355 10.02 16.00 21.54
C GLY A 355 10.09 14.49 21.81
N ASP A 356 11.02 14.06 22.63
CA ASP A 356 11.25 12.65 22.95
C ASP A 356 10.40 12.13 24.12
N ARG A 357 9.61 13.01 24.79
CA ARG A 357 8.67 12.59 25.85
C ARG A 357 7.66 11.57 25.37
N GLU A 358 7.29 11.62 24.11
CA GLU A 358 6.39 10.63 23.50
C GLU A 358 7.08 9.27 23.34
N ALA A 359 8.39 9.24 23.08
CA ALA A 359 9.18 8.02 23.07
C ALA A 359 9.26 7.35 24.46
N GLN A 360 9.10 8.10 25.54
CA GLN A 360 9.13 7.58 26.91
C GLN A 360 7.78 6.99 27.37
N ARG A 361 6.66 7.36 26.74
CA ARG A 361 5.36 6.78 27.06
C ARG A 361 5.24 5.38 26.43
N PRO A 362 4.57 4.41 27.07
CA PRO A 362 4.33 3.09 26.48
C PRO A 362 3.65 3.22 25.12
N LEU A 363 4.07 2.38 24.16
CA LEU A 363 3.45 2.33 22.84
C LEU A 363 1.97 1.96 23.00
N GLN A 364 1.09 2.89 22.64
CA GLN A 364 -0.35 2.66 22.67
C GLN A 364 -0.72 1.65 21.58
N PRO A 365 -1.58 0.68 21.87
CA PRO A 365 -2.07 -0.22 20.83
C PRO A 365 -2.97 0.55 19.84
N LEU A 366 -2.95 0.17 18.57
CA LEU A 366 -3.91 0.67 17.60
C LEU A 366 -5.35 0.39 18.06
N ALA A 367 -6.26 1.29 17.71
CA ALA A 367 -7.69 1.12 17.97
C ALA A 367 -8.18 -0.26 17.49
N ALA A 368 -9.21 -0.79 18.14
CA ALA A 368 -9.80 -2.05 17.77
C ALA A 368 -10.24 -2.01 16.29
N GLY A 369 -10.02 -3.11 15.57
CA GLY A 369 -10.37 -3.20 14.14
C GLY A 369 -9.30 -2.67 13.17
N LEU A 370 -8.34 -1.83 13.59
CA LEU A 370 -7.25 -1.37 12.71
C LEU A 370 -6.09 -2.36 12.67
N GLY A 371 -5.62 -2.70 11.47
CA GLY A 371 -4.40 -3.47 11.25
C GLY A 371 -3.16 -2.59 11.15
N LEU A 372 -3.26 -1.51 10.35
CA LEU A 372 -2.21 -0.54 10.11
C LEU A 372 -2.76 0.89 10.11
N ARG A 373 -1.90 1.86 10.44
CA ARG A 373 -2.15 3.29 10.27
C ARG A 373 -0.88 3.96 9.77
N LEU A 374 -1.00 4.72 8.69
CA LEU A 374 0.06 5.54 8.12
C LEU A 374 -0.33 7.01 8.19
N SER A 375 0.59 7.84 8.64
CA SER A 375 0.50 9.30 8.57
C SER A 375 1.79 9.84 7.98
N ALA A 376 1.72 10.80 7.06
CA ALA A 376 2.90 11.35 6.40
C ALA A 376 2.70 12.83 6.04
N GLN A 377 3.82 13.53 5.84
CA GLN A 377 3.90 14.86 5.25
C GLN A 377 4.59 14.77 3.89
N PRO A 378 3.87 14.43 2.80
CA PRO A 378 4.48 14.15 1.51
C PRO A 378 5.29 15.31 0.94
N ARG A 379 4.83 16.56 1.11
CA ARG A 379 5.56 17.77 0.70
C ARG A 379 6.91 17.85 1.40
N ALA A 380 6.92 17.71 2.72
CA ALA A 380 8.16 17.74 3.50
C ALA A 380 9.10 16.57 3.16
N LEU A 381 8.54 15.37 2.90
CA LEU A 381 9.33 14.24 2.39
C LEU A 381 9.96 14.55 1.03
N ALA A 382 9.24 15.20 0.12
CA ALA A 382 9.75 15.59 -1.19
C ALA A 382 10.82 16.69 -1.10
N GLU A 383 10.65 17.68 -0.25
CA GLU A 383 11.60 18.75 0.04
C GLU A 383 12.91 18.20 0.62
N ASN A 384 12.83 17.19 1.48
CA ASN A 384 13.99 16.47 2.02
C ASN A 384 14.55 15.40 1.04
N GLN A 385 14.04 15.33 -0.20
CA GLN A 385 14.45 14.36 -1.23
C GLN A 385 14.31 12.90 -0.78
N LEU A 386 13.35 12.62 0.08
CA LEU A 386 13.03 11.28 0.59
C LEU A 386 11.94 10.60 -0.22
N LEU A 387 11.19 11.33 -1.06
CA LEU A 387 10.22 10.76 -2.00
C LEU A 387 10.82 10.67 -3.41
N PRO A 388 10.65 9.53 -4.11
CA PRO A 388 11.03 9.39 -5.49
C PRO A 388 10.32 10.42 -6.40
N GLN A 389 11.00 10.86 -7.45
CA GLN A 389 10.40 11.76 -8.44
C GLN A 389 9.25 11.10 -9.22
N SER A 390 9.22 9.78 -9.29
CA SER A 390 8.15 8.98 -9.89
C SER A 390 6.82 9.03 -9.13
N PHE A 391 6.80 9.49 -7.87
CA PHE A 391 5.54 9.70 -7.17
C PHE A 391 4.68 10.76 -7.87
N PRO A 392 3.35 10.54 -7.97
CA PRO A 392 2.44 11.51 -8.57
C PRO A 392 2.61 12.90 -7.95
N LEU A 393 2.68 13.94 -8.81
CA LEU A 393 2.90 15.32 -8.39
C LEU A 393 1.91 15.77 -7.32
N ALA A 394 0.65 15.38 -7.47
CA ALA A 394 -0.40 15.66 -6.50
C ALA A 394 -0.05 15.12 -5.10
N LEU A 395 0.42 13.89 -4.98
CA LEU A 395 0.85 13.32 -3.69
C LEU A 395 2.09 14.03 -3.15
N ARG A 396 3.07 14.35 -4.00
CA ARG A 396 4.30 15.07 -3.58
C ARG A 396 4.02 16.48 -3.05
N GLN A 397 2.96 17.12 -3.51
CA GLN A 397 2.55 18.48 -3.09
C GLN A 397 1.61 18.48 -1.89
N ALA A 398 1.07 17.33 -1.50
CA ALA A 398 0.16 17.22 -0.36
C ALA A 398 0.86 17.60 0.95
N ALA A 399 0.20 18.42 1.76
CA ALA A 399 0.67 18.82 3.07
C ALA A 399 0.56 17.68 4.09
N GLY A 400 -0.48 16.85 3.95
CA GLY A 400 -0.72 15.69 4.81
C GLY A 400 -1.33 14.52 4.06
N PHE A 401 -0.95 13.33 4.46
CA PHE A 401 -1.51 12.06 4.00
C PHE A 401 -1.79 11.17 5.20
N GLN A 402 -2.97 10.60 5.27
CA GLN A 402 -3.32 9.60 6.27
C GLN A 402 -4.00 8.42 5.60
N ALA A 403 -3.71 7.23 6.12
CA ALA A 403 -4.30 5.98 5.69
C ALA A 403 -4.51 5.05 6.88
N VAL A 404 -5.64 4.35 6.90
CA VAL A 404 -5.90 3.25 7.82
C VAL A 404 -6.33 2.02 7.05
N TRP A 405 -5.87 0.87 7.51
CA TRP A 405 -6.21 -0.43 6.95
C TRP A 405 -6.95 -1.25 7.99
N GLN A 406 -8.11 -1.75 7.59
CA GLN A 406 -8.95 -2.64 8.38
C GLN A 406 -8.98 -4.00 7.70
N PRO A 407 -8.45 -5.05 8.34
CA PRO A 407 -8.55 -6.40 7.81
C PRO A 407 -10.02 -6.79 7.64
N LEU A 408 -10.34 -7.39 6.49
CA LEU A 408 -11.64 -8.01 6.26
C LEU A 408 -11.62 -9.47 6.73
N ALA A 409 -12.81 -10.05 6.90
CA ALA A 409 -12.96 -11.44 7.29
C ALA A 409 -12.18 -12.35 6.31
N GLY A 410 -11.32 -13.24 6.85
CA GLY A 410 -10.44 -14.09 6.04
C GLY A 410 -9.01 -13.57 5.86
N GLY A 411 -8.72 -12.30 6.22
CA GLY A 411 -7.35 -11.75 6.32
C GLY A 411 -6.58 -11.52 5.01
N ALA A 412 -7.13 -11.96 3.86
CA ALA A 412 -6.46 -11.79 2.56
C ALA A 412 -6.74 -10.43 1.89
N SER A 413 -7.64 -9.63 2.46
CA SER A 413 -8.00 -8.30 1.99
C SER A 413 -8.22 -7.34 3.14
N ALA A 414 -8.13 -6.06 2.86
CA ALA A 414 -8.37 -5.00 3.82
C ALA A 414 -9.18 -3.88 3.19
N GLN A 415 -10.09 -3.32 3.95
CA GLN A 415 -10.67 -2.03 3.64
C GLN A 415 -9.67 -0.95 3.99
N VAL A 416 -9.50 0.00 3.07
CA VAL A 416 -8.57 1.12 3.23
C VAL A 416 -9.34 2.41 3.13
N SER A 417 -9.07 3.33 4.03
CA SER A 417 -9.61 4.69 3.95
C SER A 417 -8.54 5.69 4.38
N GLY A 418 -8.67 6.93 3.91
CA GLY A 418 -7.68 7.93 4.20
C GLY A 418 -8.12 9.35 3.90
N LEU A 419 -7.20 10.25 4.23
CA LEU A 419 -7.31 11.69 4.01
C LEU A 419 -6.08 12.19 3.28
N LEU A 420 -6.28 13.08 2.31
CA LEU A 420 -5.22 13.79 1.61
C LEU A 420 -5.49 15.29 1.75
N SER A 421 -4.62 16.02 2.43
CA SER A 421 -4.76 17.45 2.63
C SER A 421 -3.72 18.23 1.83
N TRP A 422 -4.17 19.34 1.23
CA TRP A 422 -3.33 20.23 0.40
C TRP A 422 -2.85 21.46 1.15
N ASP A 423 -3.66 21.92 2.10
CA ASP A 423 -3.31 23.03 2.97
C ASP A 423 -2.44 22.52 4.11
N SER A 424 -1.39 23.27 4.43
CA SER A 424 -0.72 23.08 5.70
C SER A 424 -1.81 23.23 6.77
N ILE A 425 -2.00 22.18 7.59
CA ILE A 425 -2.77 22.31 8.83
C ILE A 425 -2.05 23.43 9.59
N SER A 426 -2.51 24.65 9.43
CA SER A 426 -2.03 25.78 10.23
C SER A 426 -2.26 25.33 11.66
N ALA A 427 -1.16 25.04 12.35
CA ALA A 427 -1.20 24.84 13.79
C ALA A 427 -2.03 26.01 14.31
N SER A 428 -3.20 25.71 14.85
CA SER A 428 -4.12 26.71 15.38
C SER A 428 -3.29 27.66 16.23
N LYS A 429 -3.10 28.87 15.67
CA LYS A 429 -2.47 29.96 16.39
C LYS A 429 -3.22 30.01 17.72
N PRO A 430 -2.58 29.87 18.89
CA PRO A 430 -3.28 29.99 20.15
C PRO A 430 -4.00 31.31 20.10
N ALA A 431 -5.31 31.29 20.31
CA ALA A 431 -6.14 32.50 20.33
C ALA A 431 -5.45 33.45 21.31
N VAL A 432 -4.83 34.49 20.77
CA VAL A 432 -4.34 35.61 21.57
C VAL A 432 -5.60 36.21 22.17
N GLY A 433 -5.80 35.98 23.45
CA GLY A 433 -6.90 36.58 24.19
C GLY A 433 -6.90 38.10 24.01
N PRO A 434 -8.10 38.72 23.90
CA PRO A 434 -8.19 40.16 23.71
C PRO A 434 -7.40 40.89 24.83
N GLY A 435 -6.41 41.62 24.36
CA GLY A 435 -5.44 42.31 25.19
C GLY A 435 -6.07 43.22 26.24
N ALA A 436 -5.50 43.15 27.40
CA ALA A 436 -5.67 44.18 28.42
C ALA A 436 -5.32 45.54 27.83
N SER A 437 -6.30 46.42 27.81
CA SER A 437 -6.17 47.85 27.47
C SER A 437 -5.10 48.51 28.37
N PRO A 438 -4.12 49.23 27.86
CA PRO A 438 -3.22 50.00 28.71
C PRO A 438 -3.98 51.16 29.33
N ALA A 439 -3.96 51.25 30.66
CA ALA A 439 -4.39 52.44 31.40
C ALA A 439 -3.50 53.64 30.96
N ALA A 440 -4.14 54.70 30.50
CA ALA A 440 -3.49 55.98 30.23
C ALA A 440 -3.15 56.71 31.57
N PRO A 441 -2.13 57.62 31.52
CA PRO A 441 -1.62 58.31 32.69
C PRO A 441 -2.55 59.36 33.24
#